data_6c21e44f0d5d1a40d00bdf7be4a97b88
#
_entry.id   6c21e44f0d5d1a40d00bdf7be4a97b88
#
_cell.length_a   1.000
_cell.length_b   1.000
_cell.length_c   1.000
_cell.angle_alpha   90.00
_cell.angle_beta   90.00
_cell.angle_gamma   90.00
#
_symmetry.space_group_name_H-M   'P 1'
#
loop_
_entity.id
_entity.type
_entity.pdbx_description
1 polymer ?
#
loop_
_entity_poly.entity_id
_entity_poly.type
_entity_poly.pdbx_seq_one_letter_code
_entity_poly.pdbx_strand_id
1 'polypeptide(L)'
;MAAFTVNSVTSRGPWLVVDGYSTDVSTSTYLLAAVTGHEHLVKSISIDYQKGTDKRWIKVLDGTDLQIGPAKPSVNLYNLDFGPDGLTFTGGVYFQTESDAQFHVCMVYKVVPKFG
;
A
#
# COMPACT_ATOMS: atom_id res chain seq x y z
N MET A 1 -13.95 9.24 -1.80
CA MET A 1 -13.07 8.07 -1.83
C MET A 1 -12.24 8.04 -0.56
N ALA A 2 -12.15 6.87 0.07
CA ALA A 2 -11.41 6.74 1.31
C ALA A 2 -9.90 6.80 1.06
N ALA A 3 -9.18 7.45 1.97
CA ALA A 3 -7.75 7.63 1.87
C ALA A 3 -7.08 7.39 3.22
N PHE A 4 -5.83 6.92 3.16
CA PHE A 4 -4.97 6.88 4.33
C PHE A 4 -4.60 8.30 4.75
N THR A 5 -4.39 8.49 6.05
CA THR A 5 -3.75 9.69 6.55
C THR A 5 -2.25 9.50 6.42
N VAL A 6 -1.59 10.35 5.64
CA VAL A 6 -0.15 10.29 5.44
C VAL A 6 0.54 11.10 6.54
N ASN A 7 1.37 10.43 7.35
CA ASN A 7 2.12 11.07 8.41
C ASN A 7 3.37 11.75 7.89
N SER A 8 4.07 11.10 6.97
CA SER A 8 5.31 11.63 6.44
C SER A 8 5.67 10.99 5.10
N VAL A 9 6.42 11.72 4.30
CA VAL A 9 7.10 11.20 3.11
C VAL A 9 8.56 11.63 3.22
N THR A 10 9.48 10.67 3.22
CA THR A 10 10.90 10.89 3.45
C THR A 10 11.71 10.36 2.28
N SER A 11 12.73 11.10 1.86
CA SER A 11 13.65 10.65 0.80
C SER A 11 14.69 9.69 1.37
N ARG A 12 14.95 8.60 0.63
CA ARG A 12 15.96 7.61 0.95
C ARG A 12 16.74 7.28 -0.33
N GLY A 13 17.72 8.12 -0.66
CA GLY A 13 18.41 8.01 -1.95
C GLY A 13 17.44 8.27 -3.09
N PRO A 14 17.37 7.38 -4.11
CA PRO A 14 16.42 7.55 -5.21
C PRO A 14 14.98 7.16 -4.83
N TRP A 15 14.74 6.64 -3.64
CA TRP A 15 13.45 6.15 -3.20
C TRP A 15 12.79 7.13 -2.24
N LEU A 16 11.46 7.04 -2.16
CA LEU A 16 10.64 7.72 -1.17
C LEU A 16 10.08 6.69 -0.20
N VAL A 17 9.93 7.08 1.06
CA VAL A 17 9.29 6.26 2.08
C VAL A 17 8.08 7.01 2.57
N VAL A 18 6.90 6.45 2.34
CA VAL A 18 5.64 7.01 2.84
C VAL A 18 5.20 6.22 4.06
N ASP A 19 4.75 6.96 5.06
CA ASP A 19 4.24 6.44 6.32
C ASP A 19 2.82 6.95 6.52
N GLY A 20 1.87 6.05 6.61
CA GLY A 20 0.47 6.41 6.74
C GLY A 20 -0.32 5.42 7.58
N TYR A 21 -1.53 5.82 7.96
CA TYR A 21 -2.42 4.95 8.70
C TYR A 21 -3.87 5.15 8.26
N SER A 22 -4.70 4.15 8.54
CA SER A 22 -6.14 4.25 8.40
C SER A 22 -6.82 3.50 9.53
N THR A 23 -7.92 4.05 10.01
CA THR A 23 -8.72 3.42 11.06
C THR A 23 -9.80 2.50 10.50
N ASP A 24 -10.03 2.56 9.19
CA ASP A 24 -11.02 1.71 8.52
C ASP A 24 -10.61 1.48 7.07
N VAL A 25 -10.29 0.24 6.74
CA VAL A 25 -9.88 -0.19 5.41
C VAL A 25 -10.88 -1.21 4.84
N SER A 26 -12.10 -1.25 5.37
CA SER A 26 -13.14 -2.15 4.88
C SER A 26 -13.58 -1.82 3.46
N THR A 27 -13.39 -0.57 3.04
CA THR A 27 -13.52 -0.18 1.64
C THR A 27 -12.15 0.02 1.05
N SER A 28 -12.05 -0.03 -0.28
CA SER A 28 -10.79 0.22 -0.97
C SER A 28 -10.28 1.63 -0.63
N THR A 29 -9.11 1.69 0.00
CA THR A 29 -8.55 2.92 0.58
C THR A 29 -7.17 3.15 -0.01
N TYR A 30 -6.93 4.35 -0.58
CA TYR A 30 -5.64 4.60 -1.22
C TYR A 30 -4.63 5.22 -0.26
N LEU A 31 -3.38 4.75 -0.37
CA LEU A 31 -2.21 5.37 0.24
C LEU A 31 -1.56 6.35 -0.73
N LEU A 32 -1.48 5.97 -2.01
CA LEU A 32 -0.98 6.82 -3.08
C LEU A 32 -2.03 6.88 -4.18
N ALA A 33 -2.46 8.10 -4.53
CA ALA A 33 -3.36 8.31 -5.64
C ALA A 33 -2.62 8.19 -6.98
N ALA A 34 -3.34 7.84 -8.03
CA ALA A 34 -2.78 7.82 -9.38
C ALA A 34 -2.26 9.21 -9.79
N VAL A 35 -1.14 9.24 -10.50
CA VAL A 35 -0.54 10.47 -11.02
C VAL A 35 -0.54 10.40 -12.54
N THR A 36 -1.21 11.36 -13.18
CA THR A 36 -1.32 11.40 -14.64
C THR A 36 0.07 11.41 -15.29
N GLY A 37 0.29 10.50 -16.25
CA GLY A 37 1.54 10.39 -16.97
C GLY A 37 2.67 9.71 -16.20
N HIS A 38 2.39 9.22 -15.00
CA HIS A 38 3.37 8.57 -14.14
C HIS A 38 2.82 7.28 -13.58
N GLU A 39 3.72 6.47 -13.04
CA GLU A 39 3.37 5.27 -12.31
C GLU A 39 4.21 5.17 -11.04
N HIS A 40 3.72 4.39 -10.07
CA HIS A 40 4.45 4.15 -8.83
C HIS A 40 5.19 2.82 -8.95
N LEU A 41 6.50 2.86 -8.73
CA LEU A 41 7.30 1.65 -8.63
C LEU A 41 7.51 1.36 -7.15
N VAL A 42 6.88 0.30 -6.66
CA VAL A 42 6.87 -0.02 -5.23
C VAL A 42 7.90 -1.11 -4.97
N LYS A 43 8.84 -0.81 -4.09
CA LYS A 43 9.90 -1.76 -3.72
C LYS A 43 9.48 -2.68 -2.60
N SER A 44 8.85 -2.13 -1.56
CA SER A 44 8.41 -2.91 -0.41
C SER A 44 7.26 -2.23 0.31
N ILE A 45 6.46 -3.05 1.00
CA ILE A 45 5.35 -2.59 1.82
C ILE A 45 5.44 -3.31 3.16
N SER A 46 5.38 -2.55 4.26
CA SER A 46 5.22 -3.09 5.61
C SER A 46 3.86 -2.66 6.14
N ILE A 47 3.05 -3.63 6.50
CA ILE A 47 1.70 -3.39 7.03
C ILE A 47 1.69 -3.84 8.47
N ASP A 48 1.39 -2.91 9.37
CA ASP A 48 1.29 -3.18 10.79
C ASP A 48 -0.18 -3.09 11.18
N TYR A 49 -0.76 -4.23 11.53
CA TYR A 49 -2.11 -4.30 12.06
C TYR A 49 -2.09 -3.79 13.49
N GLN A 50 -2.87 -2.75 13.75
CA GLN A 50 -2.98 -2.19 15.09
C GLN A 50 -4.28 -2.59 15.77
N LYS A 51 -5.26 -3.08 15.00
CA LYS A 51 -6.53 -3.55 15.50
C LYS A 51 -7.17 -4.45 14.47
N GLY A 52 -7.91 -5.47 14.92
CA GLY A 52 -8.66 -6.33 14.01
C GLY A 52 -7.80 -7.32 13.25
N THR A 53 -6.75 -7.82 13.87
CA THR A 53 -5.75 -8.68 13.20
C THR A 53 -6.20 -10.11 13.00
N ASP A 54 -7.12 -10.61 13.83
CA ASP A 54 -7.52 -12.02 13.82
C ASP A 54 -8.27 -12.35 12.54
N LYS A 55 -7.70 -13.27 11.76
CA LYS A 55 -8.35 -13.85 10.58
C LYS A 55 -8.73 -12.81 9.51
N ARG A 56 -8.15 -11.63 9.54
CA ARG A 56 -8.40 -10.62 8.52
C ARG A 56 -7.55 -10.90 7.30
N TRP A 57 -8.17 -10.88 6.14
CA TRP A 57 -7.43 -10.90 4.89
C TRP A 57 -7.10 -9.46 4.47
N ILE A 58 -6.08 -9.32 3.66
CA ILE A 58 -5.71 -8.04 3.08
C ILE A 58 -5.54 -8.19 1.57
N LYS A 59 -5.95 -7.17 0.85
CA LYS A 59 -5.73 -7.04 -0.59
C LYS A 59 -4.91 -5.79 -0.84
N VAL A 60 -4.00 -5.89 -1.79
CA VAL A 60 -3.28 -4.75 -2.34
C VAL A 60 -3.72 -4.59 -3.79
N LEU A 61 -4.20 -3.41 -4.15
CA LEU A 61 -4.80 -3.16 -5.46
C LEU A 61 -4.06 -2.04 -6.19
N ASP A 62 -3.99 -2.18 -7.51
CA ASP A 62 -3.57 -1.12 -8.42
C ASP A 62 -4.84 -0.45 -8.95
N GLY A 63 -5.21 0.69 -8.34
CA GLY A 63 -6.52 1.25 -8.61
C GLY A 63 -7.62 0.29 -8.17
N THR A 64 -8.33 -0.30 -9.12
CA THR A 64 -9.36 -1.31 -8.86
C THR A 64 -8.87 -2.74 -9.12
N ASP A 65 -7.67 -2.91 -9.66
CA ASP A 65 -7.16 -4.20 -10.08
C ASP A 65 -6.39 -4.86 -8.94
N LEU A 66 -6.81 -6.08 -8.57
CA LEU A 66 -6.16 -6.84 -7.51
C LEU A 66 -4.75 -7.26 -7.94
N GLN A 67 -3.76 -6.91 -7.13
CA GLN A 67 -2.37 -7.31 -7.36
C GLN A 67 -1.94 -8.41 -6.42
N ILE A 68 -2.32 -8.32 -5.15
CA ILE A 68 -1.92 -9.27 -4.12
C ILE A 68 -3.11 -9.55 -3.23
N GLY A 69 -3.32 -10.80 -2.93
CA GLY A 69 -4.32 -11.25 -1.98
C GLY A 69 -5.58 -11.82 -2.63
N PRO A 70 -6.60 -12.08 -1.83
CA PRO A 70 -6.60 -11.85 -0.38
C PRO A 70 -5.57 -12.74 0.32
N ALA A 71 -4.81 -12.15 1.20
CA ALA A 71 -3.80 -12.85 1.99
C ALA A 71 -4.08 -12.67 3.46
N LYS A 72 -3.90 -13.74 4.25
CA LYS A 72 -4.08 -13.70 5.70
C LYS A 72 -2.73 -13.78 6.38
N PRO A 73 -2.21 -12.67 6.91
CA PRO A 73 -0.96 -12.72 7.65
C PRO A 73 -1.17 -13.49 8.96
N SER A 74 -0.16 -14.27 9.33
CA SER A 74 -0.18 -15.03 10.58
C SER A 74 0.32 -14.21 11.77
N VAL A 75 0.83 -13.02 11.52
CA VAL A 75 1.39 -12.12 12.54
C VAL A 75 0.85 -10.72 12.30
N ASN A 76 1.02 -9.84 13.28
CA ASN A 76 0.51 -8.47 13.19
C ASN A 76 1.28 -7.62 12.17
N LEU A 77 2.53 -7.95 11.90
CA LEU A 77 3.35 -7.26 10.92
C LEU A 77 3.47 -8.09 9.66
N TYR A 78 3.00 -7.56 8.55
CA TYR A 78 3.01 -8.22 7.26
C TYR A 78 3.91 -7.45 6.30
N ASN A 79 4.99 -8.08 5.86
CA ASN A 79 5.98 -7.47 4.99
C ASN A 79 5.91 -8.07 3.59
N LEU A 80 5.91 -7.19 2.59
CA LEU A 80 5.96 -7.55 1.18
C LEU A 80 7.22 -6.95 0.58
N ASP A 81 8.07 -7.77 -0.02
CA ASP A 81 9.28 -7.34 -0.70
C ASP A 81 9.18 -7.76 -2.16
N PHE A 82 9.22 -6.78 -3.06
CA PHE A 82 9.08 -7.02 -4.50
C PHE A 82 10.43 -7.09 -5.21
N GLY A 83 11.53 -7.13 -4.45
CA GLY A 83 12.87 -7.21 -5.00
C GLY A 83 13.40 -5.88 -5.53
N PRO A 84 14.58 -5.90 -6.13
CA PRO A 84 15.23 -4.66 -6.59
C PRO A 84 14.50 -3.96 -7.73
N ASP A 85 13.73 -4.70 -8.53
CA ASP A 85 13.00 -4.13 -9.66
C ASP A 85 11.64 -3.56 -9.24
N GLY A 86 11.11 -3.98 -8.11
CA GLY A 86 9.85 -3.50 -7.60
C GLY A 86 8.63 -4.03 -8.34
N LEU A 87 7.45 -3.54 -7.96
CA LEU A 87 6.17 -3.83 -8.60
C LEU A 87 5.54 -2.52 -9.03
N THR A 88 5.10 -2.44 -10.28
CA THR A 88 4.55 -1.22 -10.86
C THR A 88 3.05 -1.11 -10.58
N PHE A 89 2.63 0.07 -10.13
CA PHE A 89 1.23 0.44 -9.93
C PHE A 89 0.91 1.66 -10.78
N THR A 90 -0.05 1.54 -11.69
CA THR A 90 -0.42 2.63 -12.61
C THR A 90 -1.65 3.41 -12.16
N GLY A 91 -2.51 2.79 -11.39
CA GLY A 91 -3.78 3.40 -10.92
C GLY A 91 -3.77 3.84 -9.47
N GLY A 92 -2.59 3.94 -8.84
CA GLY A 92 -2.46 4.24 -7.43
C GLY A 92 -2.37 2.97 -6.59
N VAL A 93 -1.97 3.12 -5.34
CA VAL A 93 -1.78 1.98 -4.42
C VAL A 93 -2.89 1.98 -3.38
N TYR A 94 -3.72 0.95 -3.43
CA TYR A 94 -4.91 0.81 -2.59
C TYR A 94 -4.79 -0.44 -1.72
N PHE A 95 -5.43 -0.37 -0.56
CA PHE A 95 -5.52 -1.49 0.39
C PHE A 95 -6.96 -1.72 0.78
N GLN A 96 -7.31 -2.98 1.05
CA GLN A 96 -8.64 -3.35 1.51
C GLN A 96 -8.58 -4.57 2.41
N THR A 97 -9.43 -4.61 3.42
CA THR A 97 -9.65 -5.76 4.27
C THR A 97 -11.15 -6.02 4.41
N GLU A 98 -11.53 -7.13 5.04
CA GLU A 98 -12.95 -7.53 5.14
C GLU A 98 -13.75 -6.78 6.19
N SER A 99 -13.10 -6.09 7.12
CA SER A 99 -13.80 -5.31 8.16
C SER A 99 -12.86 -4.26 8.76
N ASP A 100 -13.30 -3.57 9.80
CA ASP A 100 -12.68 -2.40 10.41
C ASP A 100 -11.33 -2.68 11.06
N ALA A 101 -10.34 -2.99 10.29
CA ALA A 101 -8.97 -3.10 10.76
C ALA A 101 -8.28 -1.74 10.75
N GLN A 102 -7.41 -1.52 11.71
CA GLN A 102 -6.54 -0.35 11.71
C GLN A 102 -5.16 -0.76 11.21
N PHE A 103 -4.72 -0.09 10.17
CA PHE A 103 -3.43 -0.37 9.55
C PHE A 103 -2.52 0.83 9.69
N HIS A 104 -1.27 0.55 10.02
CA HIS A 104 -0.16 1.44 9.78
C HIS A 104 0.67 0.87 8.64
N VAL A 105 0.94 1.66 7.62
CA VAL A 105 1.64 1.20 6.42
C VAL A 105 2.87 2.06 6.20
N CYS A 106 4.01 1.40 5.99
CA CYS A 106 5.25 2.03 5.58
C CYS A 106 5.64 1.43 4.22
N MET A 107 5.80 2.27 3.21
CA MET A 107 6.03 1.79 1.85
C MET A 107 7.20 2.53 1.22
N VAL A 108 8.08 1.77 0.57
CA VAL A 108 9.22 2.30 -0.19
C VAL A 108 8.86 2.30 -1.67
N TYR A 109 8.91 3.45 -2.30
CA TYR A 109 8.48 3.61 -3.69
C TYR A 109 9.20 4.75 -4.38
N LYS A 110 9.01 4.85 -5.68
CA LYS A 110 9.34 6.06 -6.45
C LYS A 110 8.33 6.27 -7.55
N VAL A 111 8.18 7.52 -7.96
CA VAL A 111 7.30 7.91 -9.06
C VAL A 111 8.16 8.00 -10.32
N VAL A 112 7.77 7.27 -11.36
CA VAL A 112 8.52 7.22 -12.61
C VAL A 112 7.62 7.60 -13.77
N PRO A 113 8.16 8.17 -14.86
CA PRO A 113 7.36 8.45 -16.05
C PRO A 113 6.80 7.17 -16.64
N LYS A 114 5.56 7.27 -17.11
CA LYS A 114 4.89 6.16 -17.78
C LYS A 114 5.32 6.12 -19.24
N PHE A 115 5.79 4.97 -19.69
CA PHE A 115 6.20 4.77 -21.07
C PHE A 115 5.07 4.16 -21.89
N GLY A 116 4.93 4.62 -23.07
CA GLY A 116 3.96 4.12 -24.03
C GLY A 116 2.79 5.00 -24.20
#